data_2c15cf768e5bbb63bbac44efff2bf46b
#
_entry.id   2c15cf768e5bbb63bbac44efff2bf46b
#
_cell.length_a   1.000
_cell.length_b   1.000
_cell.length_c   1.000
_cell.angle_alpha   90.00
_cell.angle_beta   90.00
_cell.angle_gamma   90.00
#
_symmetry.space_group_name_H-M   'P 1'
#
loop_
_entity.id
_entity.type
_entity.pdbx_description
1 polymer ?
#
loop_
_entity_poly.entity_id
_entity_poly.type
_entity_poly.pdbx_seq_one_letter_code
_entity_poly.pdbx_strand_id
1 'polypeptide(L)'
;MSSLYGSLAGLQELGVLDTVTYLSGVSGSTWCISTLYKDPAWSQVALQGPIERAQARVCSSKMGAMSMERLQYYAQELGIRESSGHSASLIDLWGLLVEYFLYQEVREEQENPAKLSDQQEAVSQGQNPYPIYASVNVRGNISGEDFAEWCEFTPHEVGLPKYGAYVPTELFSSEFFMGRLLQLRPEPRICYLQGIWGSAFAASLDEVFLKTAGSGLGFLQRCRSSVNITDDCQKLQLHDPERLQTRLFTLQGPFSQAVLGIFTYRFTSAQNSNFTKGLCLHKDYVSDREFLAWKDSHPDAFPNQLTPMRDCLYLVDGGFAINSPFPLSLQPQRAVDLILSFDYSLDAPFEMTGKYCLDRGISFPSTEVPPEDLKDPRECYLFAKAEDLRSPIVLHFPLVNRTFRTHLAPGVERQTDEEKACGDFVISGPDTPYGMMNFTYEPQEFERLVALSRYNVLNNVETVRQALRLALDQRQARGRAGG
;
A
#
# COMPACT_ATOMS: atom_id res chain seq x y z
N MET A 1 1.17 -0.86 -8.48
CA MET A 1 2.58 -1.24 -8.69
C MET A 1 3.13 -0.67 -9.99
N SER A 2 2.66 -1.07 -11.16
CA SER A 2 3.24 -0.71 -12.48
C SER A 2 3.29 0.80 -12.72
N SER A 3 2.21 1.53 -12.48
CA SER A 3 2.15 2.98 -12.65
C SER A 3 3.16 3.75 -11.76
N LEU A 4 3.47 3.23 -10.58
CA LEU A 4 4.44 3.89 -9.68
C LEU A 4 5.85 3.90 -10.27
N TYR A 5 6.26 2.83 -10.95
CA TYR A 5 7.55 2.83 -11.69
C TYR A 5 7.62 3.98 -12.70
N GLY A 6 6.54 4.21 -13.44
CA GLY A 6 6.47 5.31 -14.41
C GLY A 6 6.56 6.68 -13.74
N SER A 7 5.80 6.89 -12.67
CA SER A 7 5.83 8.16 -11.92
C SER A 7 7.21 8.44 -11.31
N LEU A 8 7.85 7.42 -10.71
CA LEU A 8 9.21 7.57 -10.16
C LEU A 8 10.23 7.86 -11.25
N ALA A 9 10.12 7.21 -12.42
CA ALA A 9 10.99 7.50 -13.56
C ALA A 9 10.82 8.95 -14.06
N GLY A 10 9.56 9.44 -14.10
CA GLY A 10 9.30 10.85 -14.43
C GLY A 10 9.92 11.81 -13.42
N LEU A 11 9.80 11.54 -12.11
CA LEU A 11 10.43 12.36 -11.07
C LEU A 11 11.96 12.32 -11.14
N GLN A 12 12.55 11.16 -11.44
CA GLN A 12 13.99 11.02 -11.64
C GLN A 12 14.48 11.85 -12.81
N GLU A 13 13.80 11.81 -13.94
CA GLU A 13 14.14 12.58 -15.14
C GLU A 13 14.05 14.10 -14.90
N LEU A 14 13.11 14.53 -14.07
CA LEU A 14 13.01 15.95 -13.66
C LEU A 14 14.03 16.36 -12.60
N GLY A 15 14.82 15.42 -12.06
CA GLY A 15 15.73 15.69 -10.93
C GLY A 15 14.98 15.98 -9.60
N VAL A 16 13.69 15.63 -9.52
CA VAL A 16 12.85 15.87 -8.33
C VAL A 16 13.00 14.73 -7.33
N LEU A 17 13.28 13.51 -7.78
CA LEU A 17 13.40 12.34 -6.91
C LEU A 17 14.45 12.53 -5.81
N ASP A 18 15.55 13.22 -6.10
CA ASP A 18 16.63 13.53 -5.14
C ASP A 18 16.20 14.50 -4.03
N THR A 19 15.06 15.17 -4.20
CA THR A 19 14.50 16.09 -3.19
C THR A 19 13.49 15.43 -2.26
N VAL A 20 13.12 14.19 -2.55
CA VAL A 20 12.11 13.43 -1.79
C VAL A 20 12.73 12.86 -0.51
N THR A 21 12.18 13.25 0.64
CA THR A 21 12.62 12.74 1.95
C THR A 21 11.97 11.40 2.28
N TYR A 22 10.67 11.27 2.04
CA TYR A 22 9.90 10.08 2.36
C TYR A 22 9.21 9.52 1.13
N LEU A 23 9.19 8.20 0.99
CA LEU A 23 8.43 7.49 -0.02
C LEU A 23 7.43 6.56 0.66
N SER A 24 6.19 7.00 0.76
CA SER A 24 5.13 6.23 1.43
C SER A 24 4.30 5.44 0.41
N GLY A 25 4.00 4.19 0.72
CA GLY A 25 3.16 3.33 -0.11
C GLY A 25 2.03 2.66 0.65
N VAL A 26 0.93 2.41 -0.06
CA VAL A 26 -0.21 1.62 0.39
C VAL A 26 -0.55 0.58 -0.67
N SER A 27 -1.05 -0.58 -0.25
CA SER A 27 -1.52 -1.62 -1.19
C SER A 27 -0.43 -2.04 -2.21
N GLY A 28 -0.78 -2.17 -3.48
CA GLY A 28 0.14 -2.55 -4.55
C GLY A 28 1.35 -1.63 -4.74
N SER A 29 1.33 -0.39 -4.24
CA SER A 29 2.49 0.51 -4.27
C SER A 29 3.63 0.01 -3.38
N THR A 30 3.30 -0.66 -2.28
CA THR A 30 4.29 -1.26 -1.36
C THR A 30 5.13 -2.33 -2.05
N TRP A 31 4.55 -3.05 -2.99
CA TRP A 31 5.26 -4.08 -3.76
C TRP A 31 6.32 -3.48 -4.69
N CYS A 32 5.99 -2.35 -5.33
CA CYS A 32 6.97 -1.59 -6.12
C CYS A 32 8.11 -1.09 -5.23
N ILE A 33 7.78 -0.39 -4.13
CA ILE A 33 8.76 0.18 -3.22
C ILE A 33 9.64 -0.93 -2.64
N SER A 34 9.07 -1.97 -2.05
CA SER A 34 9.84 -3.05 -1.44
C SER A 34 10.75 -3.80 -2.42
N THR A 35 10.39 -3.83 -3.70
CA THR A 35 11.23 -4.41 -4.75
C THR A 35 12.40 -3.48 -5.12
N LEU A 36 12.17 -2.18 -5.19
CA LEU A 36 13.22 -1.19 -5.46
C LEU A 36 14.28 -1.18 -4.36
N TYR A 37 13.87 -1.21 -3.10
CA TYR A 37 14.78 -1.14 -1.93
C TYR A 37 15.61 -2.43 -1.70
N LYS A 38 15.51 -3.43 -2.56
CA LYS A 38 16.48 -4.53 -2.62
C LYS A 38 17.84 -4.08 -3.19
N ASP A 39 17.84 -3.01 -3.97
CA ASP A 39 19.05 -2.39 -4.50
C ASP A 39 19.35 -1.13 -3.70
N PRO A 40 20.45 -1.07 -2.94
CA PRO A 40 20.80 0.10 -2.14
C PRO A 40 21.02 1.39 -2.95
N ALA A 41 21.24 1.28 -4.26
CA ALA A 41 21.51 2.42 -5.14
C ALA A 41 20.34 2.69 -6.11
N TRP A 42 19.15 2.17 -5.88
CA TRP A 42 18.06 2.16 -6.85
C TRP A 42 17.68 3.55 -7.41
N SER A 43 17.75 4.61 -6.60
CA SER A 43 17.42 5.96 -7.07
C SER A 43 18.59 6.66 -7.78
N GLN A 44 19.80 6.12 -7.66
CA GLN A 44 21.02 6.67 -8.25
C GLN A 44 21.30 6.15 -9.67
N VAL A 45 20.58 5.09 -10.08
CA VAL A 45 20.68 4.49 -11.40
C VAL A 45 19.38 4.68 -12.16
N ALA A 46 19.44 4.64 -13.50
CA ALA A 46 18.24 4.75 -14.31
C ALA A 46 17.24 3.63 -13.97
N LEU A 47 15.97 4.00 -13.76
CA LEU A 47 14.92 3.05 -13.41
C LEU A 47 14.50 2.09 -14.55
N GLN A 48 15.12 2.22 -15.74
CA GLN A 48 14.84 1.35 -16.88
C GLN A 48 15.05 -0.13 -16.51
N GLY A 49 16.17 -0.48 -15.86
CA GLY A 49 16.45 -1.86 -15.46
C GLY A 49 15.43 -2.44 -14.46
N PRO A 50 15.09 -1.75 -13.38
CA PRO A 50 13.97 -2.12 -12.49
C PRO A 50 12.64 -2.28 -13.23
N ILE A 51 12.30 -1.38 -14.18
CA ILE A 51 11.07 -1.44 -14.98
C ILE A 51 11.06 -2.69 -15.85
N GLU A 52 12.15 -3.01 -16.55
CA GLU A 52 12.26 -4.22 -17.38
C GLU A 52 12.12 -5.50 -16.56
N ARG A 53 12.72 -5.55 -15.37
CA ARG A 53 12.54 -6.67 -14.44
C ARG A 53 11.08 -6.80 -13.99
N ALA A 54 10.43 -5.68 -13.64
CA ALA A 54 9.03 -5.68 -13.26
C ALA A 54 8.13 -6.13 -14.42
N GLN A 55 8.39 -5.68 -15.65
CA GLN A 55 7.68 -6.11 -16.86
C GLN A 55 7.78 -7.62 -17.04
N ALA A 56 9.00 -8.16 -17.00
CA ALA A 56 9.22 -9.59 -17.16
C ALA A 56 8.42 -10.42 -16.14
N ARG A 57 8.25 -9.91 -14.91
CA ARG A 57 7.48 -10.57 -13.86
C ARG A 57 5.97 -10.40 -14.05
N VAL A 58 5.51 -9.19 -14.29
CA VAL A 58 4.08 -8.90 -14.47
C VAL A 58 3.52 -9.60 -15.70
N CYS A 59 4.29 -9.68 -16.79
CA CYS A 59 3.86 -10.30 -18.05
C CYS A 59 3.99 -11.83 -18.06
N SER A 60 4.62 -12.43 -17.05
CA SER A 60 4.73 -13.89 -16.97
C SER A 60 3.46 -14.53 -16.43
N SER A 61 3.19 -15.78 -16.85
CA SER A 61 2.07 -16.56 -16.35
C SER A 61 2.15 -16.80 -14.84
N LYS A 62 1.03 -16.60 -14.14
CA LYS A 62 0.91 -16.87 -12.69
C LYS A 62 0.45 -18.30 -12.38
N MET A 63 0.16 -19.10 -13.40
CA MET A 63 -0.36 -20.48 -13.21
C MET A 63 0.61 -21.37 -12.43
N GLY A 64 1.90 -21.19 -12.58
CA GLY A 64 2.92 -21.94 -11.85
C GLY A 64 2.85 -21.75 -10.32
N ALA A 65 2.25 -20.65 -9.82
CA ALA A 65 2.05 -20.41 -8.40
C ALA A 65 1.19 -21.51 -7.72
N MET A 66 0.38 -22.22 -8.48
CA MET A 66 -0.52 -23.28 -8.02
C MET A 66 -0.03 -24.69 -8.37
N SER A 67 1.23 -24.86 -8.76
CA SER A 67 1.81 -26.18 -8.94
C SER A 67 1.85 -26.97 -7.64
N MET A 68 1.83 -28.33 -7.71
CA MET A 68 1.91 -29.17 -6.51
C MET A 68 3.17 -28.89 -5.69
N GLU A 69 4.28 -28.64 -6.35
CA GLU A 69 5.55 -28.26 -5.74
C GLU A 69 5.41 -26.97 -4.91
N ARG A 70 4.77 -25.94 -5.50
CA ARG A 70 4.53 -24.68 -4.81
C ARG A 70 3.57 -24.81 -3.64
N LEU A 71 2.52 -25.60 -3.79
CA LEU A 71 1.58 -25.87 -2.69
C LEU A 71 2.27 -26.57 -1.52
N GLN A 72 3.18 -27.50 -1.80
CA GLN A 72 3.99 -28.16 -0.76
C GLN A 72 4.93 -27.16 -0.09
N TYR A 73 5.60 -26.30 -0.85
CA TYR A 73 6.42 -25.22 -0.33
C TYR A 73 5.62 -24.29 0.58
N TYR A 74 4.42 -23.84 0.14
CA TYR A 74 3.58 -22.96 0.96
C TYR A 74 3.16 -23.63 2.28
N ALA A 75 2.80 -24.89 2.23
CA ALA A 75 2.44 -25.65 3.44
C ALA A 75 3.63 -25.76 4.40
N GLN A 76 4.84 -26.01 3.88
CA GLN A 76 6.07 -26.07 4.66
C GLN A 76 6.38 -24.72 5.30
N GLU A 77 6.36 -23.63 4.53
CA GLU A 77 6.65 -22.28 5.02
C GLU A 77 5.67 -21.81 6.10
N LEU A 78 4.38 -22.06 5.91
CA LEU A 78 3.36 -21.77 6.93
C LEU A 78 3.59 -22.61 8.20
N GLY A 79 4.02 -23.87 8.07
CA GLY A 79 4.40 -24.71 9.20
C GLY A 79 5.64 -24.21 9.94
N ILE A 80 6.66 -23.73 9.21
CA ILE A 80 7.86 -23.09 9.81
C ILE A 80 7.45 -21.83 10.56
N ARG A 81 6.59 -21.00 9.98
CA ARG A 81 6.08 -19.79 10.60
C ARG A 81 5.34 -20.08 11.91
N GLU A 82 4.47 -21.07 11.93
CA GLU A 82 3.75 -21.52 13.14
C GLU A 82 4.71 -22.08 14.20
N SER A 83 5.67 -22.92 13.81
CA SER A 83 6.66 -23.48 14.73
C SER A 83 7.59 -22.42 15.33
N SER A 84 7.76 -21.29 14.65
CA SER A 84 8.50 -20.10 15.12
C SER A 84 7.67 -19.22 16.07
N GLY A 85 6.44 -19.63 16.41
CA GLY A 85 5.58 -18.93 17.35
C GLY A 85 4.68 -17.84 16.73
N HIS A 86 4.68 -17.69 15.40
CA HIS A 86 3.79 -16.78 14.71
C HIS A 86 2.44 -17.42 14.42
N SER A 87 1.37 -16.64 14.39
CA SER A 87 0.10 -17.09 13.85
C SER A 87 0.16 -17.11 12.33
N ALA A 88 -0.24 -18.22 11.70
CA ALA A 88 -0.37 -18.26 10.26
C ALA A 88 -1.82 -17.96 9.85
N SER A 89 -1.97 -17.13 8.83
CA SER A 89 -3.25 -16.63 8.31
C SER A 89 -3.36 -16.85 6.80
N LEU A 90 -4.54 -16.58 6.23
CA LEU A 90 -4.73 -16.53 4.78
C LEU A 90 -3.84 -15.44 4.14
N ILE A 91 -3.59 -14.36 4.87
CA ILE A 91 -2.71 -13.26 4.41
C ILE A 91 -1.25 -13.73 4.30
N ASP A 92 -0.80 -14.64 5.16
CA ASP A 92 0.55 -15.19 5.06
C ASP A 92 0.70 -16.06 3.80
N LEU A 93 -0.32 -16.87 3.48
CA LEU A 93 -0.36 -17.58 2.20
C LEU A 93 -0.39 -16.62 1.01
N TRP A 94 -1.18 -15.54 1.11
CA TRP A 94 -1.19 -14.49 0.11
C TRP A 94 0.21 -13.88 -0.07
N GLY A 95 0.93 -13.63 1.01
CA GLY A 95 2.31 -13.17 0.98
C GLY A 95 3.26 -14.08 0.20
N LEU A 96 3.13 -15.40 0.36
CA LEU A 96 3.90 -16.39 -0.41
C LEU A 96 3.53 -16.40 -1.89
N LEU A 97 2.27 -16.15 -2.23
CA LEU A 97 1.83 -15.97 -3.62
C LEU A 97 2.37 -14.69 -4.23
N VAL A 98 2.35 -13.58 -3.47
CA VAL A 98 2.93 -12.30 -3.88
C VAL A 98 4.44 -12.47 -4.11
N GLU A 99 5.14 -13.21 -3.26
CA GLU A 99 6.55 -13.56 -3.46
C GLU A 99 6.77 -14.22 -4.83
N TYR A 100 5.95 -15.22 -5.15
CA TYR A 100 6.03 -15.85 -6.47
C TYR A 100 5.76 -14.85 -7.61
N PHE A 101 4.75 -13.97 -7.46
CA PHE A 101 4.39 -13.00 -8.50
C PHE A 101 5.51 -11.97 -8.76
N LEU A 102 6.20 -11.57 -7.71
CA LEU A 102 7.22 -10.54 -7.79
C LEU A 102 8.60 -11.09 -8.17
N TYR A 103 8.92 -12.32 -7.79
CA TYR A 103 10.30 -12.79 -7.89
C TYR A 103 10.49 -14.02 -8.78
N GLN A 104 9.51 -14.89 -8.91
CA GLN A 104 9.49 -16.13 -9.73
C GLN A 104 10.75 -17.02 -9.65
N GLU A 105 11.74 -16.61 -8.90
CA GLU A 105 13.01 -17.32 -8.73
C GLU A 105 12.95 -18.12 -7.44
N VAL A 106 12.43 -19.34 -7.56
CA VAL A 106 12.81 -20.36 -6.60
C VAL A 106 13.32 -21.53 -7.42
N ARG A 107 14.57 -21.48 -7.77
CA ARG A 107 15.37 -22.68 -7.88
C ARG A 107 15.54 -23.20 -6.45
N GLU A 108 15.47 -24.50 -6.29
CA GLU A 108 15.41 -25.25 -5.03
C GLU A 108 16.44 -24.87 -3.93
N GLU A 109 17.31 -23.89 -4.17
CA GLU A 109 18.40 -23.52 -3.26
C GLU A 109 18.39 -22.10 -2.71
N GLN A 110 17.43 -21.24 -3.10
CA GLN A 110 17.36 -19.87 -2.57
C GLN A 110 15.93 -19.45 -2.26
N GLU A 111 15.49 -19.85 -1.06
CA GLU A 111 14.48 -19.10 -0.33
C GLU A 111 14.86 -17.62 -0.35
N ASN A 112 13.89 -16.73 -0.63
CA ASN A 112 14.16 -15.30 -0.47
C ASN A 112 14.09 -14.96 1.03
N PRO A 113 15.19 -15.01 1.78
CA PRO A 113 15.19 -14.77 3.21
C PRO A 113 15.04 -13.29 3.53
N ALA A 114 14.88 -12.43 2.52
CA ALA A 114 14.85 -10.99 2.65
C ALA A 114 13.85 -10.54 3.71
N LYS A 115 14.31 -9.64 4.54
CA LYS A 115 13.59 -9.03 5.65
C LYS A 115 13.45 -7.53 5.40
N LEU A 116 12.57 -6.90 6.15
CA LEU A 116 12.42 -5.45 6.05
C LEU A 116 13.66 -4.72 6.58
N SER A 117 14.29 -5.25 7.64
CA SER A 117 15.51 -4.69 8.20
C SER A 117 16.69 -4.68 7.22
N ASP A 118 16.73 -5.58 6.23
CA ASP A 118 17.80 -5.60 5.21
C ASP A 118 17.80 -4.30 4.38
N GLN A 119 16.67 -3.59 4.30
CA GLN A 119 16.55 -2.31 3.60
C GLN A 119 17.22 -1.14 4.34
N GLN A 120 17.72 -1.34 5.56
CA GLN A 120 18.50 -0.32 6.29
C GLN A 120 19.73 0.12 5.47
N GLU A 121 20.35 -0.80 4.74
CA GLU A 121 21.50 -0.50 3.87
C GLU A 121 21.12 0.55 2.81
N ALA A 122 19.92 0.44 2.24
CA ALA A 122 19.45 1.35 1.20
C ALA A 122 19.16 2.79 1.68
N VAL A 123 19.16 3.03 2.98
CA VAL A 123 18.88 4.35 3.57
C VAL A 123 19.97 4.84 4.51
N SER A 124 21.01 4.03 4.76
CA SER A 124 22.04 4.28 5.77
C SER A 124 22.87 5.56 5.54
N GLN A 125 22.94 6.02 4.30
CA GLN A 125 23.67 7.22 3.89
C GLN A 125 22.73 8.33 3.38
N GLY A 126 21.42 8.17 3.50
CA GLY A 126 20.41 9.07 2.94
C GLY A 126 20.39 9.09 1.41
N GLN A 127 20.90 8.04 0.76
CA GLN A 127 21.04 7.94 -0.69
C GLN A 127 19.72 7.71 -1.41
N ASN A 128 18.69 7.24 -0.70
CA ASN A 128 17.34 7.06 -1.24
C ASN A 128 16.33 7.74 -0.31
N PRO A 129 15.12 8.08 -0.77
CA PRO A 129 14.01 8.48 0.10
C PRO A 129 13.78 7.45 1.20
N TYR A 130 13.35 7.88 2.39
CA TYR A 130 13.06 6.95 3.48
C TYR A 130 11.72 6.23 3.24
N PRO A 131 11.69 4.89 3.12
CA PRO A 131 10.47 4.16 2.76
C PRO A 131 9.54 3.99 3.96
N ILE A 132 8.25 4.17 3.73
CA ILE A 132 7.19 3.93 4.72
C ILE A 132 6.13 3.05 4.08
N TYR A 133 5.90 1.87 4.65
CA TYR A 133 4.88 0.94 4.20
C TYR A 133 3.69 1.01 5.16
N ALA A 134 2.50 1.18 4.60
CA ALA A 134 1.30 1.41 5.37
C ALA A 134 0.46 0.15 5.57
N SER A 135 -0.03 -0.04 6.79
CA SER A 135 -1.14 -0.92 7.09
C SER A 135 -2.07 -0.27 8.12
N VAL A 136 -3.20 -0.89 8.38
CA VAL A 136 -4.11 -0.49 9.45
C VAL A 136 -4.40 -1.65 10.38
N ASN A 137 -4.45 -1.34 11.68
CA ASN A 137 -4.94 -2.26 12.69
C ASN A 137 -6.47 -2.12 12.76
N VAL A 138 -7.18 -3.22 12.60
CA VAL A 138 -8.65 -3.23 12.57
C VAL A 138 -9.23 -3.86 13.83
N ARG A 139 -10.47 -3.52 14.14
CA ARG A 139 -11.23 -4.09 15.26
C ARG A 139 -12.53 -4.73 14.81
N GLY A 140 -12.90 -5.82 15.47
CA GLY A 140 -14.24 -6.37 15.35
C GLY A 140 -15.31 -5.39 15.84
N ASN A 141 -16.45 -5.40 15.17
CA ASN A 141 -17.63 -4.57 15.46
C ASN A 141 -17.51 -3.06 15.22
N ILE A 142 -16.42 -2.58 14.63
CA ILE A 142 -16.25 -1.18 14.22
C ILE A 142 -15.87 -1.19 12.75
N SER A 143 -16.50 -0.33 11.94
CA SER A 143 -16.15 -0.23 10.53
C SER A 143 -14.69 0.20 10.35
N GLY A 144 -14.03 -0.28 9.33
CA GLY A 144 -12.66 0.13 9.01
C GLY A 144 -12.53 1.64 8.79
N GLU A 145 -13.60 2.29 8.35
CA GLU A 145 -13.68 3.74 8.18
C GLU A 145 -13.70 4.48 9.53
N ASP A 146 -14.43 3.93 10.51
CA ASP A 146 -14.54 4.53 11.83
C ASP A 146 -13.36 4.19 12.75
N PHE A 147 -12.69 3.05 12.49
CA PHE A 147 -11.52 2.61 13.24
C PHE A 147 -10.38 2.24 12.30
N ALA A 148 -9.64 3.23 11.84
CA ALA A 148 -8.38 3.04 11.14
C ALA A 148 -7.23 3.48 12.04
N GLU A 149 -6.62 2.53 12.71
CA GLU A 149 -5.42 2.76 13.50
C GLU A 149 -4.21 2.43 12.62
N TRP A 150 -3.59 3.47 12.10
CA TRP A 150 -2.46 3.34 11.17
C TRP A 150 -1.26 2.72 11.85
N CYS A 151 -0.70 1.74 11.19
CA CYS A 151 0.57 1.11 11.52
C CYS A 151 1.56 1.37 10.40
N GLU A 152 2.71 1.92 10.73
CA GLU A 152 3.79 2.16 9.79
C GLU A 152 4.91 1.16 9.95
N PHE A 153 5.45 0.75 8.82
CA PHE A 153 6.60 -0.12 8.72
C PHE A 153 7.71 0.62 8.01
N THR A 154 8.87 0.64 8.61
CA THR A 154 10.09 1.22 8.04
C THR A 154 11.23 0.23 8.19
N PRO A 155 12.37 0.41 7.53
CA PRO A 155 13.52 -0.48 7.72
C PRO A 155 14.05 -0.54 9.16
N HIS A 156 13.85 0.50 9.96
CA HIS A 156 14.40 0.60 11.31
C HIS A 156 13.38 0.27 12.39
N GLU A 157 12.10 0.61 12.17
CA GLU A 157 11.09 0.46 13.21
C GLU A 157 9.70 0.22 12.62
N VAL A 158 8.87 -0.46 13.38
CA VAL A 158 7.44 -0.64 13.16
C VAL A 158 6.69 0.03 14.29
N GLY A 159 5.67 0.82 13.97
CA GLY A 159 5.00 1.63 14.98
C GLY A 159 3.52 1.86 14.75
N LEU A 160 2.88 2.20 15.85
CA LEU A 160 1.52 2.77 15.90
C LEU A 160 1.66 4.25 16.27
N PRO A 161 1.70 5.16 15.30
CA PRO A 161 1.91 6.61 15.53
C PRO A 161 0.93 7.20 16.52
N LYS A 162 -0.31 6.71 16.54
CA LYS A 162 -1.35 7.11 17.48
C LYS A 162 -0.91 7.05 18.95
N TYR A 163 -0.11 6.03 19.30
CA TYR A 163 0.39 5.84 20.68
C TYR A 163 1.84 6.32 20.84
N GLY A 164 2.47 6.81 19.78
CA GLY A 164 3.90 7.10 19.78
C GLY A 164 4.75 5.86 20.16
N ALA A 165 4.25 4.67 19.87
CA ALA A 165 4.86 3.40 20.28
C ALA A 165 5.48 2.69 19.08
N TYR A 166 6.77 2.45 19.16
CA TYR A 166 7.59 1.85 18.11
C TYR A 166 8.47 0.74 18.67
N VAL A 167 8.74 -0.26 17.85
CA VAL A 167 9.70 -1.33 18.13
C VAL A 167 10.68 -1.44 16.97
N PRO A 168 11.95 -1.81 17.19
CA PRO A 168 12.87 -2.14 16.12
C PRO A 168 12.24 -3.16 15.16
N THR A 169 12.46 -3.00 13.87
CA THR A 169 11.88 -3.86 12.83
C THR A 169 12.20 -5.32 13.04
N GLU A 170 13.42 -5.61 13.49
CA GLU A 170 13.90 -6.96 13.79
C GLU A 170 13.12 -7.63 14.95
N LEU A 171 12.46 -6.81 15.78
CA LEU A 171 11.68 -7.30 16.92
C LEU A 171 10.17 -7.33 16.65
N PHE A 172 9.73 -6.90 15.47
CA PHE A 172 8.32 -6.96 15.11
C PHE A 172 7.78 -8.40 15.18
N SER A 173 6.58 -8.56 15.69
CA SER A 173 5.91 -9.84 16.01
C SER A 173 6.46 -10.59 17.23
N SER A 174 7.51 -10.11 17.92
CA SER A 174 7.92 -10.60 19.24
C SER A 174 6.87 -10.25 20.30
N GLU A 175 6.92 -10.92 21.44
CA GLU A 175 6.00 -10.65 22.54
C GLU A 175 6.53 -9.54 23.45
N PHE A 176 5.68 -8.55 23.71
CA PHE A 176 5.97 -7.43 24.58
C PHE A 176 4.91 -7.29 25.68
N PHE A 177 5.31 -6.73 26.81
CA PHE A 177 4.41 -6.24 27.83
C PHE A 177 5.02 -5.01 28.52
N MET A 178 4.23 -3.92 28.58
CA MET A 178 4.69 -2.64 29.16
C MET A 178 6.02 -2.15 28.58
N GLY A 179 6.22 -2.30 27.26
CA GLY A 179 7.44 -1.90 26.55
C GLY A 179 8.64 -2.83 26.74
N ARG A 180 8.49 -3.94 27.48
CA ARG A 180 9.56 -4.92 27.70
C ARG A 180 9.36 -6.13 26.79
N LEU A 181 10.43 -6.55 26.13
CA LEU A 181 10.48 -7.79 25.38
C LEU A 181 10.38 -8.99 26.34
N LEU A 182 9.34 -9.80 26.16
CA LEU A 182 9.12 -11.03 26.93
C LEU A 182 9.65 -12.26 26.20
N GLN A 183 9.34 -12.35 24.91
CA GLN A 183 9.76 -13.47 24.06
C GLN A 183 10.20 -12.94 22.70
N LEU A 184 11.45 -13.24 22.35
CA LEU A 184 11.98 -12.97 21.02
C LEU A 184 11.40 -13.96 20.02
N ARG A 185 10.93 -13.46 18.88
CA ARG A 185 10.57 -14.23 17.70
C ARG A 185 11.41 -13.78 16.51
N PRO A 186 11.69 -14.66 15.55
CA PRO A 186 12.40 -14.26 14.35
C PRO A 186 11.66 -13.15 13.61
N GLU A 187 12.38 -12.22 13.03
CA GLU A 187 11.80 -11.21 12.14
C GLU A 187 11.11 -11.89 10.96
N PRO A 188 9.86 -11.51 10.65
CA PRO A 188 9.15 -12.07 9.51
C PRO A 188 9.87 -11.80 8.18
N ARG A 189 9.82 -12.77 7.26
CA ARG A 189 10.24 -12.53 5.88
C ARG A 189 9.39 -11.42 5.25
N ILE A 190 9.98 -10.64 4.36
CA ILE A 190 9.30 -9.48 3.75
C ILE A 190 8.04 -9.89 2.96
N CYS A 191 7.99 -11.11 2.43
CA CYS A 191 6.81 -11.59 1.71
C CYS A 191 5.54 -11.61 2.58
N TYR A 192 5.66 -11.94 3.86
CA TYR A 192 4.52 -11.90 4.79
C TYR A 192 4.05 -10.46 5.02
N LEU A 193 4.97 -9.51 5.09
CA LEU A 193 4.65 -8.08 5.20
C LEU A 193 4.01 -7.57 3.90
N GLN A 194 4.53 -7.97 2.74
CA GLN A 194 3.93 -7.67 1.43
C GLN A 194 2.51 -8.23 1.31
N GLY A 195 2.26 -9.38 1.94
CA GLY A 195 0.92 -9.95 2.07
C GLY A 195 -0.01 -9.06 2.90
N ILE A 196 0.46 -8.53 4.04
CA ILE A 196 -0.31 -7.60 4.89
C ILE A 196 -0.62 -6.31 4.13
N TRP A 197 0.42 -5.68 3.56
CA TRP A 197 0.31 -4.39 2.89
C TRP A 197 -0.57 -4.42 1.65
N GLY A 198 -0.69 -5.57 0.98
CA GLY A 198 -1.51 -5.78 -0.21
C GLY A 198 -2.67 -6.75 0.03
N SER A 199 -3.18 -6.87 1.26
CA SER A 199 -4.19 -7.87 1.60
C SER A 199 -5.58 -7.60 0.99
N ALA A 200 -5.85 -6.39 0.51
CA ALA A 200 -7.05 -6.10 -0.27
C ALA A 200 -7.19 -7.00 -1.51
N PHE A 201 -6.05 -7.41 -2.10
CA PHE A 201 -6.04 -8.35 -3.22
C PHE A 201 -6.19 -9.83 -2.79
N ALA A 202 -6.09 -10.15 -1.52
CA ALA A 202 -6.24 -11.53 -1.02
C ALA A 202 -7.66 -12.07 -1.26
N ALA A 203 -8.66 -11.20 -1.37
CA ALA A 203 -10.03 -11.58 -1.74
C ALA A 203 -10.13 -12.20 -3.14
N SER A 204 -9.12 -11.99 -4.01
CA SER A 204 -9.03 -12.56 -5.35
C SER A 204 -8.45 -13.97 -5.41
N LEU A 205 -8.03 -14.54 -4.29
CA LEU A 205 -7.46 -15.90 -4.27
C LEU A 205 -8.41 -16.92 -4.87
N ASP A 206 -9.71 -16.79 -4.62
CA ASP A 206 -10.72 -17.68 -5.19
C ASP A 206 -10.72 -17.64 -6.73
N GLU A 207 -10.52 -16.47 -7.36
CA GLU A 207 -10.46 -16.35 -8.82
C GLU A 207 -9.18 -16.96 -9.39
N VAL A 208 -8.05 -16.76 -8.73
CA VAL A 208 -6.76 -17.34 -9.16
C VAL A 208 -6.84 -18.87 -9.11
N PHE A 209 -7.40 -19.42 -8.01
CA PHE A 209 -7.61 -20.88 -7.88
C PHE A 209 -8.52 -21.43 -8.96
N LEU A 210 -9.56 -20.73 -9.33
CA LEU A 210 -10.57 -21.20 -10.27
C LEU A 210 -10.16 -21.12 -11.72
N LYS A 211 -9.46 -20.08 -12.12
CA LYS A 211 -8.85 -19.99 -13.46
C LYS A 211 -7.88 -21.14 -13.69
N THR A 212 -7.22 -21.61 -12.63
CA THR A 212 -6.26 -22.73 -12.68
C THR A 212 -6.96 -24.09 -12.68
N ALA A 213 -8.10 -24.24 -12.03
CA ALA A 213 -8.83 -25.50 -11.92
C ALA A 213 -9.77 -25.83 -13.10
N GLY A 214 -9.90 -24.96 -14.10
CA GLY A 214 -10.57 -25.23 -15.38
C GLY A 214 -12.07 -25.51 -15.30
N SER A 215 -12.77 -25.18 -14.22
CA SER A 215 -14.20 -25.45 -14.07
C SER A 215 -15.06 -24.20 -13.95
N GLY A 216 -15.56 -23.78 -15.05
CA GLY A 216 -16.96 -23.44 -15.25
C GLY A 216 -17.49 -22.08 -14.88
N LEU A 217 -18.14 -21.53 -15.87
CA LEU A 217 -19.01 -20.33 -15.95
C LEU A 217 -20.00 -20.13 -14.76
N GLY A 218 -20.42 -21.16 -14.05
CA GLY A 218 -21.39 -21.07 -12.95
C GLY A 218 -20.81 -20.51 -11.63
N PHE A 219 -19.50 -20.56 -11.47
CA PHE A 219 -18.80 -20.03 -10.30
C PHE A 219 -18.44 -18.55 -10.50
N LEU A 220 -18.03 -18.15 -11.71
CA LEU A 220 -17.82 -16.74 -12.06
C LEU A 220 -19.04 -15.86 -11.76
N GLN A 221 -20.25 -16.42 -11.87
CA GLN A 221 -21.46 -15.70 -11.56
C GLN A 221 -21.72 -15.53 -10.05
N ARG A 222 -21.22 -16.47 -9.22
CA ARG A 222 -21.27 -16.39 -7.75
C ARG A 222 -20.13 -15.56 -7.16
N CYS A 223 -18.95 -15.61 -7.76
CA CYS A 223 -17.84 -14.72 -7.38
C CYS A 223 -18.11 -13.28 -7.79
N ARG A 224 -18.78 -13.02 -8.92
CA ARG A 224 -19.23 -11.67 -9.27
C ARG A 224 -20.15 -11.04 -8.21
N SER A 225 -21.00 -11.82 -7.56
CA SER A 225 -21.80 -11.31 -6.44
C SER A 225 -21.02 -11.09 -5.14
N SER A 226 -19.88 -11.78 -4.98
CA SER A 226 -18.98 -11.57 -3.83
C SER A 226 -17.93 -10.48 -4.11
N VAL A 227 -17.52 -10.32 -5.38
CA VAL A 227 -16.59 -9.27 -5.84
C VAL A 227 -17.28 -7.90 -5.93
N ASN A 228 -18.57 -7.84 -6.20
CA ASN A 228 -19.35 -6.60 -6.05
C ASN A 228 -19.39 -6.08 -4.61
N ILE A 229 -18.97 -6.88 -3.63
CA ILE A 229 -18.76 -6.45 -2.24
C ILE A 229 -17.39 -5.79 -2.06
N THR A 230 -16.41 -6.11 -2.92
CA THR A 230 -15.05 -5.50 -2.88
C THR A 230 -14.94 -4.23 -3.70
N ASP A 231 -15.71 -4.07 -4.75
CA ASP A 231 -15.83 -2.78 -5.46
C ASP A 231 -16.64 -1.75 -4.66
N ASP A 232 -17.44 -2.21 -3.69
CA ASP A 232 -18.11 -1.39 -2.71
C ASP A 232 -17.25 -1.39 -1.42
N CYS A 233 -16.03 -0.84 -1.50
CA CYS A 233 -15.13 -0.64 -0.34
C CYS A 233 -15.80 0.12 0.82
N GLN A 234 -16.94 0.75 0.57
CA GLN A 234 -17.79 1.42 1.55
C GLN A 234 -18.62 0.46 2.43
N LYS A 235 -18.63 -0.86 2.17
CA LYS A 235 -19.53 -1.80 2.87
C LYS A 235 -18.88 -3.06 3.43
N LEU A 236 -17.58 -3.17 3.47
CA LEU A 236 -16.92 -4.18 4.29
C LEU A 236 -17.12 -3.82 5.77
N GLN A 237 -18.33 -4.11 6.27
CA GLN A 237 -18.50 -4.30 7.71
C GLN A 237 -17.64 -5.50 8.09
N LEU A 238 -16.43 -5.22 8.51
CA LEU A 238 -15.55 -6.21 9.15
C LEU A 238 -16.21 -6.62 10.46
N HIS A 239 -17.19 -7.55 10.37
CA HIS A 239 -17.72 -8.23 11.53
C HIS A 239 -16.57 -9.03 12.14
N ASP A 240 -16.25 -8.71 13.37
CA ASP A 240 -15.33 -9.40 14.26
C ASP A 240 -14.19 -10.19 13.56
N PRO A 241 -12.99 -9.62 13.41
CA PRO A 241 -11.89 -10.30 12.69
C PRO A 241 -11.51 -11.64 13.35
N GLU A 242 -11.85 -11.84 14.62
CA GLU A 242 -11.64 -13.12 15.31
C GLU A 242 -12.59 -14.22 14.80
N ARG A 243 -13.68 -13.85 14.12
CA ARG A 243 -14.71 -14.78 13.62
C ARG A 243 -14.79 -14.88 12.10
N LEU A 244 -14.04 -14.04 11.36
CA LEU A 244 -13.99 -14.14 9.90
C LEU A 244 -13.24 -15.41 9.48
N GLN A 245 -13.98 -16.49 9.39
CA GLN A 245 -13.51 -17.74 8.79
C GLN A 245 -13.79 -17.70 7.29
N THR A 246 -12.75 -17.73 6.50
CA THR A 246 -12.88 -17.88 5.05
C THR A 246 -13.42 -19.28 4.76
N ARG A 247 -14.66 -19.39 4.30
CA ARG A 247 -15.18 -20.64 3.73
C ARG A 247 -14.77 -20.68 2.27
N LEU A 248 -13.69 -21.36 1.97
CA LEU A 248 -13.38 -21.76 0.60
C LEU A 248 -14.35 -22.85 0.18
N PHE A 249 -15.01 -22.67 -0.96
CA PHE A 249 -15.89 -23.68 -1.53
C PHE A 249 -15.06 -24.89 -1.97
N THR A 250 -15.55 -26.08 -1.63
CA THR A 250 -14.91 -27.36 -1.91
C THR A 250 -14.67 -27.56 -3.41
N LEU A 251 -13.41 -27.52 -3.80
CA LEU A 251 -12.96 -28.06 -5.09
C LEU A 251 -13.05 -29.59 -5.02
N GLN A 252 -13.62 -30.23 -6.03
CA GLN A 252 -13.64 -31.69 -6.11
C GLN A 252 -12.38 -32.20 -6.81
N GLY A 253 -11.66 -33.13 -6.16
CA GLY A 253 -10.49 -33.80 -6.72
C GLY A 253 -9.31 -33.93 -5.74
N PRO A 254 -8.25 -34.68 -6.10
CA PRO A 254 -7.08 -34.88 -5.22
C PRO A 254 -6.33 -33.56 -4.91
N PHE A 255 -6.46 -32.55 -5.75
CA PHE A 255 -5.94 -31.20 -5.56
C PHE A 255 -6.66 -30.47 -4.40
N SER A 256 -7.95 -30.77 -4.19
CA SER A 256 -8.78 -30.12 -3.19
C SER A 256 -8.37 -30.45 -1.75
N GLN A 257 -7.86 -31.64 -1.49
CA GLN A 257 -7.49 -32.04 -0.13
C GLN A 257 -6.20 -31.36 0.35
N ALA A 258 -5.19 -31.20 -0.53
CA ALA A 258 -3.98 -30.48 -0.18
C ALA A 258 -4.27 -28.99 0.05
N VAL A 259 -5.12 -28.40 -0.79
CA VAL A 259 -5.55 -27.01 -0.68
C VAL A 259 -6.43 -26.79 0.56
N LEU A 260 -7.38 -27.71 0.83
CA LEU A 260 -8.22 -27.66 2.04
C LEU A 260 -7.39 -27.69 3.32
N GLY A 261 -6.34 -28.52 3.38
CA GLY A 261 -5.44 -28.58 4.53
C GLY A 261 -4.73 -27.25 4.82
N ILE A 262 -4.45 -26.45 3.78
CA ILE A 262 -3.83 -25.13 3.90
C ILE A 262 -4.85 -24.05 4.30
N PHE A 263 -6.08 -24.15 3.80
CA PHE A 263 -7.08 -23.07 3.90
C PHE A 263 -8.10 -23.24 5.03
N THR A 264 -8.25 -24.42 5.58
CA THR A 264 -9.26 -24.67 6.63
C THR A 264 -8.86 -23.90 7.89
N TYR A 265 -9.74 -23.00 8.35
CA TYR A 265 -9.59 -22.22 9.60
C TYR A 265 -8.53 -21.09 9.60
N ARG A 266 -8.26 -20.44 8.48
CA ARG A 266 -7.34 -19.28 8.46
C ARG A 266 -8.11 -17.95 8.52
N PHE A 267 -7.55 -16.99 9.26
CA PHE A 267 -8.12 -15.64 9.42
C PHE A 267 -7.83 -14.77 8.18
N THR A 268 -8.74 -13.85 7.88
CA THR A 268 -8.60 -12.88 6.77
C THR A 268 -7.73 -11.67 7.13
N SER A 269 -7.41 -11.45 8.40
CA SER A 269 -6.46 -10.45 8.88
C SER A 269 -5.18 -11.11 9.40
N ALA A 270 -4.04 -10.43 9.24
CA ALA A 270 -2.78 -10.91 9.80
C ALA A 270 -2.73 -10.63 11.30
N GLN A 271 -2.83 -11.71 12.09
CA GLN A 271 -2.72 -11.64 13.53
C GLN A 271 -1.24 -11.57 13.93
N ASN A 272 -0.86 -10.50 14.63
CA ASN A 272 0.48 -10.30 15.16
C ASN A 272 0.45 -10.03 16.65
N SER A 273 1.54 -10.34 17.37
CA SER A 273 1.67 -9.97 18.77
C SER A 273 1.64 -8.44 18.92
N ASN A 274 0.90 -7.98 19.90
CA ASN A 274 0.74 -6.56 20.16
C ASN A 274 1.92 -5.99 20.95
N PHE A 275 2.80 -5.28 20.28
CA PHE A 275 3.97 -4.67 20.93
C PHE A 275 3.60 -3.49 21.86
N THR A 276 2.36 -2.97 21.76
CA THR A 276 1.87 -1.93 22.68
C THR A 276 1.18 -2.49 23.91
N LYS A 277 1.08 -3.83 24.04
CA LYS A 277 0.34 -4.49 25.13
C LYS A 277 0.81 -4.01 26.49
N GLY A 278 -0.16 -3.59 27.31
CA GLY A 278 0.05 -3.15 28.68
C GLY A 278 0.68 -1.77 28.82
N LEU A 279 0.89 -1.02 27.74
CA LEU A 279 1.33 0.37 27.86
C LEU A 279 0.29 1.18 28.66
N CYS A 280 0.76 1.88 29.68
CA CYS A 280 -0.04 2.75 30.52
C CYS A 280 -0.06 4.14 29.89
N LEU A 281 -1.20 4.50 29.31
CA LEU A 281 -1.42 5.83 28.78
C LEU A 281 -1.84 6.78 29.88
N HIS A 282 -1.34 8.02 29.85
CA HIS A 282 -1.80 9.05 30.78
C HIS A 282 -3.30 9.32 30.52
N LYS A 283 -4.07 9.61 31.59
CA LYS A 283 -5.52 9.86 31.46
C LYS A 283 -5.86 10.98 30.47
N ASP A 284 -4.96 11.94 30.31
CA ASP A 284 -5.12 13.10 29.44
C ASP A 284 -4.34 12.95 28.11
N TYR A 285 -3.92 11.73 27.74
CA TYR A 285 -3.14 11.50 26.52
C TYR A 285 -3.86 12.01 25.26
N VAL A 286 -5.19 11.96 25.23
CA VAL A 286 -6.00 12.50 24.14
C VAL A 286 -5.94 14.03 24.02
N SER A 287 -5.52 14.72 25.09
CA SER A 287 -5.34 16.18 25.12
C SER A 287 -3.94 16.61 24.67
N ASP A 288 -3.01 15.66 24.57
CA ASP A 288 -1.66 15.95 24.11
C ASP A 288 -1.69 16.25 22.61
N ARG A 289 -1.13 17.40 22.21
CA ARG A 289 -1.08 17.84 20.81
C ARG A 289 -0.18 16.99 19.94
N GLU A 290 0.75 16.26 20.56
CA GLU A 290 1.64 15.33 19.86
C GLU A 290 0.96 13.99 19.56
N PHE A 291 -0.12 13.67 20.28
CA PHE A 291 -0.95 12.51 19.99
C PHE A 291 -2.08 12.88 19.04
N LEU A 292 -2.18 12.15 17.94
CA LEU A 292 -3.31 12.24 17.02
C LEU A 292 -4.47 11.42 17.60
N ALA A 293 -5.16 12.00 18.59
CA ALA A 293 -6.26 11.37 19.29
C ALA A 293 -7.58 11.56 18.53
N TRP A 294 -8.44 10.54 18.59
CA TRP A 294 -9.84 10.67 18.17
C TRP A 294 -10.61 11.60 19.13
N LYS A 295 -11.64 12.27 18.64
CA LYS A 295 -12.52 13.08 19.47
C LYS A 295 -13.31 12.22 20.47
N ASP A 296 -13.80 12.84 21.54
CA ASP A 296 -14.44 12.20 22.71
C ASP A 296 -15.59 11.21 22.40
N SER A 297 -16.23 11.35 21.25
CA SER A 297 -17.33 10.47 20.83
C SER A 297 -16.86 9.15 20.19
N HIS A 298 -15.55 9.00 19.93
CA HIS A 298 -15.02 7.79 19.29
C HIS A 298 -14.85 6.67 20.33
N PRO A 299 -15.15 5.39 19.99
CA PRO A 299 -14.95 4.25 20.90
C PRO A 299 -13.55 4.17 21.52
N ASP A 300 -12.59 4.72 20.84
CA ASP A 300 -11.19 4.78 21.23
C ASP A 300 -10.89 5.77 22.35
N ALA A 301 -11.80 6.68 22.64
CA ALA A 301 -11.72 7.56 23.81
C ALA A 301 -11.91 6.81 25.13
N PHE A 302 -12.41 5.56 25.08
CA PHE A 302 -12.62 4.74 26.26
C PHE A 302 -11.38 3.91 26.58
N PRO A 303 -10.74 4.09 27.76
CA PRO A 303 -9.45 3.45 28.08
C PRO A 303 -9.44 1.92 27.96
N ASN A 304 -10.55 1.25 28.27
CA ASN A 304 -10.67 -0.20 28.19
C ASN A 304 -10.84 -0.76 26.77
N GLN A 305 -10.96 0.10 25.78
CA GLN A 305 -11.08 -0.27 24.37
C GLN A 305 -9.83 0.05 23.56
N LEU A 306 -8.81 0.65 24.18
CA LEU A 306 -7.56 0.98 23.51
C LEU A 306 -6.76 -0.25 23.11
N THR A 307 -6.00 -0.15 22.04
CA THR A 307 -5.15 -1.23 21.53
C THR A 307 -4.16 -1.79 22.55
N PRO A 308 -3.53 -0.99 23.45
CA PRO A 308 -2.68 -1.53 24.51
C PRO A 308 -3.36 -2.52 25.46
N MET A 309 -4.69 -2.58 25.50
CA MET A 309 -5.45 -3.55 26.28
C MET A 309 -5.68 -4.89 25.56
N ARG A 310 -5.22 -5.03 24.33
CA ARG A 310 -5.41 -6.21 23.50
C ARG A 310 -4.16 -7.08 23.45
N ASP A 311 -4.35 -8.37 23.24
CA ASP A 311 -3.25 -9.33 23.08
C ASP A 311 -2.59 -9.27 21.71
N CYS A 312 -3.38 -8.99 20.69
CA CYS A 312 -2.96 -9.05 19.30
C CYS A 312 -3.32 -7.78 18.53
N LEU A 313 -2.55 -7.51 17.48
CA LEU A 313 -2.88 -6.61 16.38
C LEU A 313 -3.46 -7.42 15.23
N TYR A 314 -4.45 -6.85 14.55
CA TYR A 314 -5.06 -7.43 13.36
C TYR A 314 -4.79 -6.51 12.17
N LEU A 315 -3.71 -6.78 11.46
CA LEU A 315 -3.19 -5.90 10.42
C LEU A 315 -3.72 -6.28 9.04
N VAL A 316 -4.14 -5.26 8.31
CA VAL A 316 -4.62 -5.36 6.94
C VAL A 316 -4.08 -4.20 6.08
N ASP A 317 -4.32 -4.28 4.78
CA ASP A 317 -3.99 -3.23 3.81
C ASP A 317 -4.55 -1.86 4.23
N GLY A 318 -3.71 -0.83 4.20
CA GLY A 318 -4.11 0.54 4.50
C GLY A 318 -5.20 1.09 3.58
N GLY A 319 -5.33 0.52 2.37
CA GLY A 319 -6.36 0.87 1.40
C GLY A 319 -7.80 0.65 1.89
N PHE A 320 -8.01 -0.23 2.89
CA PHE A 320 -9.31 -0.39 3.53
C PHE A 320 -9.75 0.84 4.34
N ALA A 321 -8.84 1.70 4.73
CA ALA A 321 -9.14 2.94 5.44
C ALA A 321 -9.09 4.14 4.50
N ILE A 322 -7.92 4.41 3.93
CA ILE A 322 -7.69 5.47 2.94
C ILE A 322 -6.74 4.90 1.90
N ASN A 323 -7.15 4.90 0.64
CA ASN A 323 -6.33 4.36 -0.45
C ASN A 323 -5.15 5.29 -0.84
N SER A 324 -4.62 5.96 0.17
CA SER A 324 -3.40 6.76 0.10
C SER A 324 -2.85 6.96 1.52
N PRO A 325 -1.54 6.87 1.77
CA PRO A 325 -0.98 6.87 3.12
C PRO A 325 -0.79 8.28 3.70
N PHE A 326 -1.69 9.21 3.43
CA PHE A 326 -1.66 10.58 3.98
C PHE A 326 -1.47 10.62 5.50
N PRO A 327 -2.18 9.80 6.31
CA PRO A 327 -2.03 9.81 7.75
C PRO A 327 -0.60 9.61 8.23
N LEU A 328 0.20 8.80 7.53
CA LEU A 328 1.59 8.58 7.89
C LEU A 328 2.48 9.76 7.47
N SER A 329 2.20 10.36 6.31
CA SER A 329 2.95 11.54 5.84
C SER A 329 2.64 12.79 6.67
N LEU A 330 1.42 12.89 7.21
CA LEU A 330 0.94 14.05 7.97
C LEU A 330 1.31 14.02 9.45
N GLN A 331 2.16 13.08 9.89
CA GLN A 331 2.69 13.08 11.26
C GLN A 331 3.43 14.39 11.55
N PRO A 332 3.11 15.10 12.66
CA PRO A 332 3.70 16.42 12.96
C PRO A 332 5.23 16.42 12.97
N GLN A 333 5.82 15.33 13.44
CA GLN A 333 7.27 15.14 13.54
C GLN A 333 7.97 15.13 12.17
N ARG A 334 7.26 14.78 11.11
CA ARG A 334 7.80 14.78 9.74
C ARG A 334 7.87 16.17 9.12
N ALA A 335 7.08 17.11 9.62
CA ALA A 335 7.05 18.50 9.18
C ALA A 335 7.08 18.64 7.64
N VAL A 336 6.19 17.89 6.97
CA VAL A 336 6.18 17.80 5.49
C VAL A 336 5.71 19.11 4.89
N ASP A 337 6.48 19.65 3.95
CA ASP A 337 6.17 20.89 3.24
C ASP A 337 5.32 20.65 1.99
N LEU A 338 5.63 19.58 1.25
CA LEU A 338 4.99 19.22 -0.01
C LEU A 338 4.75 17.71 -0.06
N ILE A 339 3.56 17.31 -0.45
CA ILE A 339 3.19 15.92 -0.74
C ILE A 339 2.94 15.79 -2.24
N LEU A 340 3.73 14.93 -2.90
CA LEU A 340 3.46 14.45 -4.25
C LEU A 340 2.57 13.22 -4.13
N SER A 341 1.29 13.36 -4.42
CA SER A 341 0.27 12.31 -4.29
C SER A 341 0.00 11.68 -5.64
N PHE A 342 0.30 10.39 -5.77
CA PHE A 342 0.01 9.59 -6.96
C PHE A 342 -1.15 8.64 -6.66
N ASP A 343 -2.27 8.84 -7.32
CA ASP A 343 -3.45 8.00 -7.15
C ASP A 343 -3.71 7.16 -8.40
N TYR A 344 -3.66 5.84 -8.21
CA TYR A 344 -3.89 4.86 -9.28
C TYR A 344 -5.21 4.10 -9.10
N SER A 345 -6.06 4.53 -8.14
CA SER A 345 -7.30 3.85 -7.79
C SER A 345 -8.53 4.39 -8.50
N LEU A 346 -8.42 5.55 -9.15
CA LEU A 346 -9.53 6.31 -9.74
C LEU A 346 -10.51 6.92 -8.71
N ASP A 347 -10.37 6.63 -7.44
CA ASP A 347 -11.14 7.21 -6.34
C ASP A 347 -10.26 8.18 -5.58
N ALA A 348 -10.58 9.46 -5.66
CA ALA A 348 -9.81 10.48 -4.97
C ALA A 348 -9.84 10.27 -3.43
N PRO A 349 -8.69 10.14 -2.75
CA PRO A 349 -8.62 9.77 -1.33
C PRO A 349 -8.97 10.92 -0.38
N PHE A 350 -9.47 12.05 -0.89
CA PHE A 350 -9.49 13.32 -0.17
C PHE A 350 -10.60 13.44 0.84
N GLU A 351 -11.78 12.87 0.59
CA GLU A 351 -12.90 12.93 1.53
C GLU A 351 -12.50 12.29 2.87
N MET A 352 -11.97 11.07 2.82
CA MET A 352 -11.52 10.36 4.01
C MET A 352 -10.28 11.01 4.65
N THR A 353 -9.37 11.56 3.85
CA THR A 353 -8.21 12.31 4.36
C THR A 353 -8.65 13.59 5.06
N GLY A 354 -9.60 14.32 4.48
CA GLY A 354 -10.17 15.53 5.09
C GLY A 354 -10.85 15.23 6.41
N LYS A 355 -11.66 14.18 6.48
CA LYS A 355 -12.28 13.70 7.74
C LYS A 355 -11.21 13.34 8.77
N TYR A 356 -10.19 12.57 8.37
CA TYR A 356 -9.07 12.20 9.25
C TYR A 356 -8.37 13.45 9.83
N CYS A 357 -8.08 14.43 9.00
CA CYS A 357 -7.41 15.67 9.41
C CYS A 357 -8.30 16.51 10.33
N LEU A 358 -9.58 16.64 9.98
CA LEU A 358 -10.55 17.40 10.77
C LEU A 358 -10.68 16.81 12.19
N ASP A 359 -10.81 15.48 12.28
CA ASP A 359 -10.97 14.77 13.56
C ASP A 359 -9.76 14.93 14.48
N ARG A 360 -8.57 15.18 13.92
CA ARG A 360 -7.31 15.32 14.66
C ARG A 360 -6.76 16.74 14.74
N GLY A 361 -7.47 17.71 14.18
CA GLY A 361 -7.02 19.09 14.15
C GLY A 361 -5.75 19.32 13.31
N ILE A 362 -5.51 18.44 12.32
CA ILE A 362 -4.40 18.57 11.37
C ILE A 362 -4.84 19.56 10.29
N SER A 363 -4.00 20.57 9.99
CA SER A 363 -4.26 21.45 8.88
C SER A 363 -4.00 20.75 7.55
N PHE A 364 -5.00 20.79 6.66
CA PHE A 364 -4.94 20.21 5.33
C PHE A 364 -5.55 21.19 4.32
N PRO A 365 -5.06 21.29 3.08
CA PRO A 365 -5.65 22.17 2.08
C PRO A 365 -7.05 21.71 1.66
N SER A 366 -7.88 22.63 1.17
CA SER A 366 -9.08 22.25 0.44
C SER A 366 -8.68 21.52 -0.84
N THR A 367 -9.29 20.38 -1.06
CA THR A 367 -9.05 19.51 -2.21
C THR A 367 -10.25 19.42 -3.13
N GLU A 368 -11.10 20.45 -3.11
CA GLU A 368 -12.24 20.56 -4.01
C GLU A 368 -11.77 20.67 -5.47
N VAL A 369 -12.30 19.79 -6.29
CA VAL A 369 -12.05 19.77 -7.73
C VAL A 369 -13.15 20.54 -8.43
N PRO A 370 -12.84 21.41 -9.40
CA PRO A 370 -13.86 22.12 -10.18
C PRO A 370 -14.88 21.16 -10.81
N PRO A 371 -16.17 21.51 -10.82
CA PRO A 371 -17.22 20.63 -11.38
C PRO A 371 -16.99 20.20 -12.83
N GLU A 372 -16.34 21.03 -13.63
CA GLU A 372 -15.95 20.72 -15.00
C GLU A 372 -14.94 19.59 -15.08
N ASP A 373 -14.03 19.49 -14.10
CA ASP A 373 -13.00 18.47 -14.06
C ASP A 373 -13.52 17.10 -13.55
N LEU A 374 -14.72 17.04 -12.97
CA LEU A 374 -15.30 15.77 -12.53
C LEU A 374 -15.58 14.80 -13.70
N LYS A 375 -15.81 15.34 -14.90
CA LYS A 375 -16.08 14.54 -16.11
C LYS A 375 -14.82 14.25 -16.94
N ASP A 376 -13.85 15.14 -16.87
CA ASP A 376 -12.58 15.05 -17.61
C ASP A 376 -11.45 15.54 -16.69
N PRO A 377 -11.00 14.69 -15.76
CA PRO A 377 -10.01 15.07 -14.76
C PRO A 377 -8.69 15.51 -15.40
N ARG A 378 -8.05 16.51 -14.79
CA ARG A 378 -6.68 16.94 -15.16
C ARG A 378 -5.66 15.90 -14.73
N GLU A 379 -4.52 15.94 -15.39
CA GLU A 379 -3.37 15.06 -15.04
C GLU A 379 -2.68 15.46 -13.73
N CYS A 380 -2.91 16.70 -13.27
CA CYS A 380 -2.30 17.24 -12.07
C CYS A 380 -3.15 18.32 -11.42
N TYR A 381 -3.23 18.31 -10.10
CA TYR A 381 -3.90 19.32 -9.28
C TYR A 381 -2.94 19.84 -8.20
N LEU A 382 -2.90 21.15 -8.02
CA LEU A 382 -2.13 21.80 -6.97
C LEU A 382 -3.08 22.36 -5.91
N PHE A 383 -3.03 21.79 -4.71
CA PHE A 383 -3.81 22.25 -3.56
C PHE A 383 -2.89 22.88 -2.52
N ALA A 384 -3.21 24.10 -2.12
CA ALA A 384 -2.46 24.83 -1.11
C ALA A 384 -3.42 25.71 -0.29
N LYS A 385 -3.08 25.93 0.96
CA LYS A 385 -3.81 26.82 1.87
C LYS A 385 -2.92 28.02 2.21
N ALA A 386 -3.10 29.10 1.47
CA ALA A 386 -2.24 30.26 1.56
C ALA A 386 -2.22 30.90 2.95
N GLU A 387 -3.31 30.80 3.70
CA GLU A 387 -3.52 31.42 5.02
C GLU A 387 -2.94 30.59 6.18
N ASP A 388 -2.59 29.34 5.96
CA ASP A 388 -2.04 28.47 6.99
C ASP A 388 -0.73 27.82 6.54
N LEU A 389 0.35 28.42 6.95
CA LEU A 389 1.71 27.97 6.60
C LEU A 389 2.06 26.58 7.16
N ARG A 390 1.26 26.01 8.08
CA ARG A 390 1.45 24.65 8.62
C ARG A 390 0.79 23.59 7.75
N SER A 391 -0.15 23.99 6.89
CA SER A 391 -0.78 23.08 5.94
C SER A 391 0.23 22.68 4.87
N PRO A 392 0.44 21.39 4.59
CA PRO A 392 1.29 20.97 3.48
C PRO A 392 0.66 21.40 2.16
N ILE A 393 1.49 21.60 1.16
CA ILE A 393 1.05 21.69 -0.23
C ILE A 393 0.83 20.26 -0.73
N VAL A 394 -0.24 20.02 -1.47
CA VAL A 394 -0.51 18.72 -2.11
C VAL A 394 -0.51 18.90 -3.62
N LEU A 395 0.40 18.21 -4.28
CA LEU A 395 0.43 18.09 -5.73
C LEU A 395 -0.06 16.68 -6.08
N HIS A 396 -1.26 16.60 -6.64
CA HIS A 396 -1.96 15.35 -6.87
C HIS A 396 -2.00 14.96 -8.34
N PHE A 397 -1.57 13.74 -8.62
CA PHE A 397 -1.56 13.12 -9.94
C PHE A 397 -2.54 11.94 -9.97
N PRO A 398 -3.77 12.12 -10.43
CA PRO A 398 -4.66 11.01 -10.69
C PRO A 398 -4.18 10.24 -11.93
N LEU A 399 -4.48 8.94 -11.97
CA LEU A 399 -4.23 8.14 -13.17
C LEU A 399 -5.27 8.46 -14.22
N VAL A 400 -4.93 9.32 -15.17
CA VAL A 400 -5.82 9.72 -16.27
C VAL A 400 -5.06 9.69 -17.60
N ASN A 401 -5.75 9.28 -18.65
CA ASN A 401 -5.24 9.31 -20.02
C ASN A 401 -5.90 10.46 -20.79
N ARG A 402 -5.45 11.68 -20.53
CA ARG A 402 -6.00 12.89 -21.13
C ARG A 402 -5.20 13.31 -22.35
N THR A 403 -4.00 13.88 -22.15
CA THR A 403 -3.17 14.38 -23.25
C THR A 403 -2.23 13.31 -23.80
N PHE A 404 -1.83 12.31 -23.00
CA PHE A 404 -1.03 11.18 -23.48
C PHE A 404 -1.68 10.45 -24.66
N ARG A 405 -3.00 10.43 -24.72
CA ARG A 405 -3.76 9.86 -25.85
C ARG A 405 -3.31 10.43 -27.20
N THR A 406 -3.01 11.71 -27.23
CA THR A 406 -2.67 12.44 -28.47
C THR A 406 -1.20 12.81 -28.58
N HIS A 407 -0.43 12.70 -27.48
CA HIS A 407 0.97 13.11 -27.44
C HIS A 407 1.88 11.95 -27.05
N LEU A 408 3.03 11.85 -27.72
CA LEU A 408 4.09 10.88 -27.43
C LEU A 408 4.99 11.33 -26.28
N ALA A 409 5.25 12.63 -26.22
CA ALA A 409 6.00 13.32 -25.18
C ALA A 409 5.39 14.73 -24.97
N PRO A 410 5.70 15.46 -23.89
CA PRO A 410 5.21 16.82 -23.69
C PRO A 410 5.46 17.69 -24.91
N GLY A 411 4.42 18.23 -25.50
CA GLY A 411 4.48 19.07 -26.70
C GLY A 411 4.76 18.34 -28.03
N VAL A 412 4.85 17.00 -28.02
CA VAL A 412 5.09 16.20 -29.24
C VAL A 412 3.87 15.35 -29.56
N GLU A 413 3.13 15.76 -30.58
CA GLU A 413 1.94 15.03 -31.02
C GLU A 413 2.29 13.68 -31.68
N ARG A 414 1.40 12.69 -31.49
CA ARG A 414 1.47 11.38 -32.18
C ARG A 414 1.11 11.54 -33.65
N GLN A 415 1.95 11.07 -34.54
CA GLN A 415 1.81 11.25 -35.97
C GLN A 415 1.26 10.01 -36.65
N THR A 416 1.83 8.83 -36.37
CA THR A 416 1.42 7.59 -37.03
C THR A 416 0.21 6.93 -36.39
N ASP A 417 -0.46 6.07 -37.15
CA ASP A 417 -1.62 5.34 -36.63
C ASP A 417 -1.24 4.37 -35.51
N GLU A 418 -0.04 3.80 -35.56
CA GLU A 418 0.52 2.94 -34.50
C GLU A 418 0.77 3.75 -33.22
N GLU A 419 1.34 4.94 -33.33
CA GLU A 419 1.54 5.82 -32.19
C GLU A 419 0.20 6.22 -31.55
N LYS A 420 -0.79 6.60 -32.36
CA LYS A 420 -2.12 6.94 -31.90
C LYS A 420 -2.81 5.75 -31.21
N ALA A 421 -2.74 4.56 -31.82
CA ALA A 421 -3.29 3.34 -31.21
C ALA A 421 -2.57 2.96 -29.90
N CYS A 422 -1.28 3.26 -29.78
CA CYS A 422 -0.56 3.06 -28.52
C CYS A 422 -1.04 4.02 -27.42
N GLY A 423 -1.37 5.28 -27.73
CA GLY A 423 -1.82 6.29 -26.78
C GLY A 423 -3.30 6.17 -26.40
N ASP A 424 -4.13 5.71 -27.33
CA ASP A 424 -5.58 5.64 -27.12
C ASP A 424 -6.01 4.29 -26.51
N PHE A 425 -6.04 4.24 -25.19
CA PHE A 425 -6.49 3.08 -24.43
C PHE A 425 -7.28 3.48 -23.18
N VAL A 426 -8.16 2.58 -22.75
CA VAL A 426 -8.99 2.77 -21.56
C VAL A 426 -8.27 2.20 -20.35
N ILE A 427 -8.16 3.00 -19.29
CA ILE A 427 -7.47 2.63 -18.05
C ILE A 427 -8.37 2.02 -16.99
N SER A 428 -9.68 2.04 -17.17
CA SER A 428 -10.67 1.58 -16.20
C SER A 428 -11.84 0.90 -16.88
N GLY A 429 -12.50 0.00 -16.15
CA GLY A 429 -13.68 -0.72 -16.60
C GLY A 429 -13.50 -2.24 -16.58
N PRO A 430 -14.63 -2.97 -16.63
CA PRO A 430 -14.62 -4.44 -16.47
C PRO A 430 -13.92 -5.18 -17.63
N ASP A 431 -13.85 -4.55 -18.80
CA ASP A 431 -13.28 -5.14 -20.02
C ASP A 431 -11.85 -4.67 -20.30
N THR A 432 -11.22 -3.97 -19.33
CA THR A 432 -9.83 -3.50 -19.48
C THR A 432 -8.85 -4.45 -18.78
N PRO A 433 -7.60 -4.55 -19.27
CA PRO A 433 -6.56 -5.35 -18.62
C PRO A 433 -6.14 -4.78 -17.27
N TYR A 434 -6.49 -3.53 -16.96
CA TYR A 434 -6.01 -2.80 -15.77
C TYR A 434 -6.92 -2.97 -14.55
N GLY A 435 -7.87 -3.91 -14.61
CA GLY A 435 -8.70 -4.26 -13.46
C GLY A 435 -7.88 -4.74 -12.27
N MET A 436 -8.32 -4.41 -11.05
CA MET A 436 -7.63 -4.69 -9.79
C MET A 436 -7.27 -6.18 -9.61
N MET A 437 -8.05 -7.08 -10.22
CA MET A 437 -7.89 -8.53 -10.11
C MET A 437 -7.04 -9.15 -11.22
N ASN A 438 -6.50 -8.35 -12.12
CA ASN A 438 -5.61 -8.84 -13.16
C ASN A 438 -4.14 -8.69 -12.75
N PHE A 439 -3.48 -9.80 -12.48
CA PHE A 439 -2.06 -9.86 -12.10
C PHE A 439 -1.12 -10.19 -13.25
N THR A 440 -1.66 -10.31 -14.47
CA THR A 440 -0.85 -10.63 -15.66
C THR A 440 -1.22 -9.69 -16.80
N TYR A 441 -0.26 -8.93 -17.29
CA TYR A 441 -0.43 -8.03 -18.40
C TYR A 441 0.31 -8.57 -19.65
N GLU A 442 -0.19 -8.19 -20.81
CA GLU A 442 0.64 -8.26 -22.01
C GLU A 442 1.75 -7.20 -21.95
N PRO A 443 2.91 -7.43 -22.58
CA PRO A 443 4.02 -6.47 -22.53
C PRO A 443 3.62 -5.04 -22.89
N GLN A 444 2.82 -4.88 -23.94
CA GLN A 444 2.33 -3.57 -24.40
C GLN A 444 1.40 -2.89 -23.36
N GLU A 445 0.61 -3.66 -22.63
CA GLU A 445 -0.28 -3.13 -21.60
C GLU A 445 0.53 -2.57 -20.42
N PHE A 446 1.58 -3.28 -20.00
CA PHE A 446 2.50 -2.81 -18.98
C PHE A 446 3.23 -1.54 -19.42
N GLU A 447 3.79 -1.54 -20.63
CA GLU A 447 4.52 -0.39 -21.18
C GLU A 447 3.65 0.85 -21.28
N ARG A 448 2.41 0.72 -21.76
CA ARG A 448 1.44 1.84 -21.85
C ARG A 448 1.18 2.46 -20.49
N LEU A 449 0.98 1.64 -19.47
CA LEU A 449 0.66 2.12 -18.13
C LEU A 449 1.85 2.85 -17.47
N VAL A 450 3.06 2.32 -17.65
CA VAL A 450 4.30 2.96 -17.19
C VAL A 450 4.55 4.26 -17.95
N ALA A 451 4.40 4.24 -19.28
CA ALA A 451 4.59 5.42 -20.13
C ALA A 451 3.58 6.53 -19.82
N LEU A 452 2.31 6.18 -19.62
CA LEU A 452 1.26 7.12 -19.21
C LEU A 452 1.62 7.82 -17.89
N SER A 453 1.99 7.04 -16.88
CA SER A 453 2.29 7.59 -15.56
C SER A 453 3.53 8.48 -15.57
N ARG A 454 4.56 8.09 -16.33
CA ARG A 454 5.75 8.94 -16.58
C ARG A 454 5.39 10.22 -17.32
N TYR A 455 4.59 10.11 -18.39
CA TYR A 455 4.14 11.25 -19.19
C TYR A 455 3.39 12.28 -18.34
N ASN A 456 2.44 11.84 -17.48
CA ASN A 456 1.66 12.74 -16.64
C ASN A 456 2.56 13.57 -15.71
N VAL A 457 3.65 13.01 -15.21
CA VAL A 457 4.64 13.76 -14.43
C VAL A 457 5.39 14.77 -15.30
N LEU A 458 5.93 14.34 -16.44
CA LEU A 458 6.73 15.17 -17.32
C LEU A 458 5.91 16.33 -17.95
N ASN A 459 4.66 16.05 -18.30
CA ASN A 459 3.77 17.04 -18.91
C ASN A 459 3.37 18.15 -17.94
N ASN A 460 3.52 17.93 -16.63
CA ASN A 460 3.18 18.89 -15.59
C ASN A 460 4.40 19.49 -14.88
N VAL A 461 5.56 19.53 -15.54
CA VAL A 461 6.83 20.01 -14.97
C VAL A 461 6.71 21.42 -14.40
N GLU A 462 5.97 22.33 -15.03
CA GLU A 462 5.81 23.70 -14.53
C GLU A 462 4.98 23.74 -13.24
N THR A 463 3.95 22.91 -13.14
CA THR A 463 3.15 22.76 -11.89
C THR A 463 4.00 22.18 -10.77
N VAL A 464 4.86 21.19 -11.07
CA VAL A 464 5.84 20.65 -10.11
C VAL A 464 6.79 21.75 -9.62
N ARG A 465 7.35 22.55 -10.53
CA ARG A 465 8.22 23.68 -10.17
C ARG A 465 7.51 24.73 -9.33
N GLN A 466 6.26 25.02 -9.66
CA GLN A 466 5.42 25.93 -8.88
C GLN A 466 5.21 25.41 -7.45
N ALA A 467 4.85 24.12 -7.30
CA ALA A 467 4.66 23.50 -6.00
C ALA A 467 5.93 23.55 -5.14
N LEU A 468 7.10 23.26 -5.73
CA LEU A 468 8.39 23.33 -5.04
C LEU A 468 8.72 24.76 -4.59
N ARG A 469 8.48 25.78 -5.42
CA ARG A 469 8.67 27.19 -5.05
C ARG A 469 7.78 27.59 -3.89
N LEU A 470 6.48 27.26 -3.96
CA LEU A 470 5.54 27.53 -2.88
C LEU A 470 5.97 26.88 -1.57
N ALA A 471 6.45 25.63 -1.61
CA ALA A 471 6.94 24.91 -0.44
C ALA A 471 8.16 25.61 0.19
N LEU A 472 9.10 26.07 -0.63
CA LEU A 472 10.27 26.84 -0.18
C LEU A 472 9.86 28.18 0.45
N ASP A 473 8.93 28.91 -0.17
CA ASP A 473 8.44 30.19 0.32
C ASP A 473 7.72 30.04 1.67
N GLN A 474 6.88 29.01 1.81
CA GLN A 474 6.21 28.69 3.08
C GLN A 474 7.21 28.33 4.18
N ARG A 475 8.22 27.50 3.85
CA ARG A 475 9.28 27.12 4.81
C ARG A 475 10.09 28.33 5.29
N GLN A 476 10.44 29.24 4.38
CA GLN A 476 11.14 30.50 4.74
C GLN A 476 10.27 31.42 5.60
N ALA A 477 8.96 31.51 5.29
CA ALA A 477 8.02 32.32 6.07
C ALA A 477 7.86 31.76 7.50
N ARG A 478 7.78 30.42 7.67
CA ARG A 478 7.77 29.77 8.99
C ARG A 478 9.04 30.06 9.80
N GLY A 479 10.20 29.99 9.15
CA GLY A 479 11.48 30.28 9.80
C GLY A 479 11.58 31.72 10.31
N ARG A 480 10.99 32.69 9.58
CA ARG A 480 10.93 34.09 10.01
C ARG A 480 9.92 34.36 11.12
N ALA A 481 8.83 33.56 11.21
CA ALA A 481 7.79 33.74 12.22
C ALA A 481 8.15 33.08 13.57
N GLY A 482 9.11 32.15 13.60
CA GLY A 482 9.57 31.42 14.77
C GLY A 482 10.88 31.94 15.41
N GLY A 483 11.54 32.93 14.80
CA GLY A 483 12.70 33.61 15.35
C GLY A 483 12.33 34.99 15.87
#